data_c0c5f487270d381eefa7165bcb23ea47
#
_entry.id   c0c5f487270d381eefa7165bcb23ea47
#
_cell.length_a   1.000
_cell.length_b   1.000
_cell.length_c   1.000
_cell.angle_alpha   90.00
_cell.angle_beta   90.00
_cell.angle_gamma   90.00
#
_symmetry.space_group_name_H-M   'P 1'
#
loop_
_entity.id
_entity.type
_entity.pdbx_description
1 polymer ?
#
loop_
_entity_poly.entity_id
_entity_poly.type
_entity_poly.pdbx_seq_one_letter_code
_entity_poly.pdbx_strand_id
1 'polypeptide(L)'
;MSNVVSVRVDKANAILELDTMDIDGKEIKPQNCNIKLDHISFSYDKRKIIDDVSLSIPEKTTTAIVGPSGGGKSTLCNLIARFWDVDEGKVTLGGVNVKDYSMNSLMNNFSFVFQTVYLFADTIENNIKFGRQDATHEEVVAAAKKACCHEFISQLPNGYDTVIGEGGSSLSGGQKQRIL
;
A
#
# COMPACT_ATOMS: atom_id res chain seq x y z
N MET A 1 -11.97 -39.88 -16.42
CA MET A 1 -12.23 -38.84 -15.42
C MET A 1 -11.00 -38.52 -14.52
N SER A 2 -9.98 -39.36 -14.41
CA SER A 2 -8.83 -39.15 -13.52
C SER A 2 -7.88 -38.01 -13.95
N ASN A 3 -7.69 -37.76 -15.24
CA ASN A 3 -6.74 -36.77 -15.73
C ASN A 3 -7.08 -35.29 -15.42
N VAL A 4 -8.35 -34.94 -15.34
CA VAL A 4 -8.79 -33.55 -15.08
C VAL A 4 -8.57 -33.16 -13.62
N VAL A 5 -8.79 -34.12 -12.71
CA VAL A 5 -8.57 -33.89 -11.27
C VAL A 5 -7.07 -33.78 -10.96
N SER A 6 -6.24 -34.64 -11.55
CA SER A 6 -4.81 -34.61 -11.43
C SER A 6 -4.23 -33.26 -11.87
N VAL A 7 -4.58 -32.76 -13.07
CA VAL A 7 -4.11 -31.46 -13.60
C VAL A 7 -4.52 -30.28 -12.69
N ARG A 8 -5.68 -30.35 -12.03
CA ARG A 8 -6.09 -29.31 -11.09
C ARG A 8 -5.31 -29.34 -9.79
N VAL A 9 -5.02 -30.53 -9.28
CA VAL A 9 -4.20 -30.71 -8.08
C VAL A 9 -2.76 -30.28 -8.36
N ASP A 10 -2.21 -30.65 -9.51
CA ASP A 10 -0.85 -30.24 -9.91
C ASP A 10 -0.70 -28.72 -10.03
N LYS A 11 -1.72 -28.03 -10.57
CA LYS A 11 -1.75 -26.56 -10.61
C LYS A 11 -1.86 -25.93 -9.22
N ALA A 12 -2.65 -26.51 -8.33
CA ALA A 12 -2.78 -26.05 -6.96
C ALA A 12 -1.45 -26.23 -6.20
N ASN A 13 -0.82 -27.39 -6.34
CA ASN A 13 0.48 -27.66 -5.74
C ASN A 13 1.57 -26.71 -6.29
N ALA A 14 1.58 -26.47 -7.60
CA ALA A 14 2.52 -25.52 -8.20
C ALA A 14 2.38 -24.10 -7.65
N ILE A 15 1.17 -23.68 -7.27
CA ILE A 15 0.95 -22.39 -6.60
C ILE A 15 1.46 -22.40 -5.16
N LEU A 16 1.28 -23.53 -4.45
CA LEU A 16 1.75 -23.68 -3.06
C LEU A 16 3.29 -23.80 -2.97
N GLU A 17 3.94 -24.23 -4.06
CA GLU A 17 5.40 -24.37 -4.17
C GLU A 17 6.08 -23.09 -4.69
N LEU A 18 5.31 -22.02 -5.01
CA LEU A 18 5.92 -20.74 -5.39
C LEU A 18 6.72 -20.17 -4.23
N ASP A 19 7.92 -19.69 -4.55
CA ASP A 19 8.73 -18.94 -3.60
C ASP A 19 7.94 -17.72 -3.11
N THR A 20 7.78 -17.63 -1.80
CA THR A 20 7.17 -16.46 -1.18
C THR A 20 8.25 -15.45 -0.81
N MET A 21 7.89 -14.18 -0.85
CA MET A 21 8.78 -13.13 -0.36
C MET A 21 9.07 -13.38 1.13
N ASP A 22 10.35 -13.27 1.52
CA ASP A 22 10.74 -13.33 2.92
C ASP A 22 10.14 -12.14 3.67
N ILE A 23 9.20 -12.43 4.56
CA ILE A 23 8.52 -11.46 5.41
C ILE A 23 9.07 -11.46 6.83
N ASP A 24 9.93 -12.42 7.15
CA ASP A 24 10.57 -12.59 8.45
C ASP A 24 11.74 -11.62 8.55
N GLY A 25 11.63 -10.67 9.43
CA GLY A 25 12.66 -9.68 9.68
C GLY A 25 12.65 -9.28 11.15
N LYS A 26 13.37 -8.24 11.48
CA LYS A 26 13.46 -7.72 12.83
C LYS A 26 12.35 -6.68 13.08
N GLU A 27 11.85 -6.63 14.30
CA GLU A 27 11.05 -5.52 14.77
C GLU A 27 11.95 -4.29 14.91
N ILE A 28 11.88 -3.38 13.93
CA ILE A 28 12.73 -2.19 13.87
C ILE A 28 11.85 -0.94 13.89
N LYS A 29 12.12 -0.06 14.85
CA LYS A 29 11.56 1.30 14.83
C LYS A 29 12.63 2.23 14.24
N PRO A 30 12.42 2.81 13.05
CA PRO A 30 13.40 3.69 12.44
C PRO A 30 13.60 4.96 13.28
N GLN A 31 14.82 5.48 13.32
CA GLN A 31 15.14 6.73 14.03
C GLN A 31 14.61 7.97 13.28
N ASN A 32 14.43 7.86 11.99
CA ASN A 32 13.87 8.86 11.09
C ASN A 32 13.21 8.17 9.90
N CYS A 33 12.43 8.91 9.11
CA CYS A 33 11.73 8.41 7.94
C CYS A 33 12.43 8.77 6.61
N ASN A 34 13.75 9.01 6.63
CA ASN A 34 14.49 9.21 5.39
C ASN A 34 14.47 7.92 4.55
N ILE A 35 14.10 8.05 3.27
CA ILE A 35 14.12 6.94 2.32
C ILE A 35 15.30 7.16 1.38
N LYS A 36 16.10 6.13 1.15
CA LYS A 36 17.15 6.14 0.15
C LYS A 36 17.06 4.90 -0.73
N LEU A 37 17.10 5.12 -2.03
CA LEU A 37 17.29 4.13 -3.06
C LEU A 37 18.75 4.21 -3.52
N ASP A 38 19.44 3.10 -3.60
CA ASP A 38 20.87 3.05 -3.87
C ASP A 38 21.12 2.03 -5.00
N HIS A 39 21.31 2.55 -6.22
CA HIS A 39 21.56 1.77 -7.44
C HIS A 39 20.55 0.64 -7.64
N ILE A 40 19.25 0.93 -7.48
CA ILE A 40 18.21 -0.10 -7.60
C ILE A 40 17.90 -0.41 -9.06
N SER A 41 17.80 -1.72 -9.37
CA SER A 41 17.24 -2.24 -10.61
C SER A 41 16.12 -3.21 -10.31
N PHE A 42 15.10 -3.27 -11.18
CA PHE A 42 13.96 -4.16 -11.02
C PHE A 42 13.30 -4.51 -12.33
N SER A 43 12.88 -5.76 -12.46
CA SER A 43 12.19 -6.31 -13.62
C SER A 43 10.92 -7.05 -13.18
N TYR A 44 9.83 -6.87 -13.93
CA TYR A 44 8.74 -7.85 -13.93
C TYR A 44 9.09 -8.91 -14.99
N ASP A 45 9.28 -10.13 -14.60
CA ASP A 45 9.77 -11.21 -15.45
C ASP A 45 11.07 -10.84 -16.18
N LYS A 46 11.02 -10.76 -17.52
CA LYS A 46 12.18 -10.43 -18.37
C LYS A 46 12.28 -8.95 -18.75
N ARG A 47 11.30 -8.14 -18.38
CA ARG A 47 11.27 -6.73 -18.75
C ARG A 47 11.80 -5.86 -17.62
N LYS A 48 12.95 -5.24 -17.82
CA LYS A 48 13.51 -4.24 -16.91
C LYS A 48 12.62 -2.99 -16.89
N ILE A 49 12.19 -2.58 -15.73
CA ILE A 49 11.31 -1.41 -15.51
C ILE A 49 12.07 -0.30 -14.79
N ILE A 50 12.91 -0.64 -13.84
CA ILE A 50 13.78 0.28 -13.11
C ILE A 50 15.21 -0.15 -13.43
N ASP A 51 16.07 0.79 -13.80
CA ASP A 51 17.44 0.54 -14.21
C ASP A 51 18.37 1.55 -13.56
N ASP A 52 19.17 1.09 -12.60
CA ASP A 52 20.20 1.83 -11.88
C ASP A 52 19.70 3.18 -11.31
N VAL A 53 18.60 3.17 -10.59
CA VAL A 53 18.02 4.38 -10.00
C VAL A 53 18.54 4.61 -8.60
N SER A 54 19.06 5.82 -8.36
CA SER A 54 19.44 6.30 -7.03
C SER A 54 18.64 7.56 -6.69
N LEU A 55 18.04 7.59 -5.50
CA LEU A 55 17.18 8.68 -5.05
C LEU A 55 17.24 8.81 -3.53
N SER A 56 17.18 10.02 -3.01
CA SER A 56 17.03 10.30 -1.58
C SER A 56 15.80 11.16 -1.34
N ILE A 57 14.93 10.70 -0.44
CA ILE A 57 13.71 11.38 0.00
C ILE A 57 13.87 11.68 1.50
N PRO A 58 14.18 12.92 1.87
CA PRO A 58 14.27 13.30 3.27
C PRO A 58 12.91 13.24 3.98
N GLU A 59 12.91 12.94 5.26
CA GLU A 59 11.67 13.00 6.05
C GLU A 59 11.07 14.41 6.06
N LYS A 60 9.76 14.51 6.26
CA LYS A 60 9.01 15.80 6.30
C LYS A 60 9.10 16.59 5.00
N THR A 61 9.41 15.94 3.88
CA THR A 61 9.39 16.56 2.55
C THR A 61 8.29 15.98 1.69
N THR A 62 7.86 16.73 0.68
CA THR A 62 7.00 16.25 -0.39
C THR A 62 7.82 16.05 -1.64
N THR A 63 7.81 14.84 -2.18
CA THR A 63 8.52 14.48 -3.41
C THR A 63 7.50 14.09 -4.49
N ALA A 64 7.59 14.73 -5.66
CA ALA A 64 6.78 14.39 -6.82
C ALA A 64 7.60 13.55 -7.82
N ILE A 65 7.08 12.36 -8.17
CA ILE A 65 7.66 11.50 -9.21
C ILE A 65 6.88 11.74 -10.50
N VAL A 66 7.54 12.33 -11.49
CA VAL A 66 6.94 12.70 -12.77
C VAL A 66 7.55 11.90 -13.91
N GLY A 67 6.79 11.68 -14.97
CA GLY A 67 7.25 10.95 -16.17
C GLY A 67 6.08 10.39 -16.97
N PRO A 68 6.35 9.81 -18.17
CA PRO A 68 5.33 9.26 -19.05
C PRO A 68 4.59 8.07 -18.42
N SER A 69 3.42 7.73 -18.98
CA SER A 69 2.71 6.51 -18.63
C SER A 69 3.59 5.29 -18.91
N GLY A 70 3.61 4.31 -18.01
CA GLY A 70 4.50 3.14 -18.10
C GLY A 70 5.96 3.37 -17.75
N GLY A 71 6.36 4.59 -17.31
CA GLY A 71 7.73 4.93 -16.93
C GLY A 71 8.16 4.46 -15.53
N GLY A 72 7.50 3.44 -14.95
CA GLY A 72 7.93 2.82 -13.69
C GLY A 72 7.60 3.58 -12.40
N LYS A 73 6.85 4.71 -12.46
CA LYS A 73 6.53 5.54 -11.28
C LYS A 73 5.86 4.76 -10.15
N SER A 74 4.79 4.02 -10.46
CA SER A 74 4.09 3.19 -9.48
C SER A 74 4.94 2.02 -9.00
N THR A 75 5.74 1.44 -9.91
CA THR A 75 6.71 0.39 -9.56
C THR A 75 7.72 0.90 -8.54
N LEU A 76 8.23 2.13 -8.73
CA LEU A 76 9.17 2.73 -7.79
C LEU A 76 8.54 2.90 -6.39
N CYS A 77 7.29 3.37 -6.31
CA CYS A 77 6.56 3.47 -5.04
C CYS A 77 6.37 2.08 -4.39
N ASN A 78 6.04 1.06 -5.19
CA ASN A 78 5.88 -0.31 -4.71
C ASN A 78 7.19 -0.91 -4.17
N LEU A 79 8.32 -0.59 -4.80
CA LEU A 79 9.65 -1.02 -4.32
C LEU A 79 10.04 -0.31 -3.01
N ILE A 80 9.71 0.97 -2.86
CA ILE A 80 9.92 1.72 -1.62
C ILE A 80 9.17 1.06 -0.45
N ALA A 81 7.94 0.61 -0.72
CA ALA A 81 7.10 -0.08 0.27
C ALA A 81 7.42 -1.57 0.45
N ARG A 82 8.37 -2.08 -0.33
CA ARG A 82 8.68 -3.51 -0.36
C ARG A 82 7.46 -4.39 -0.70
N PHE A 83 6.59 -3.95 -1.64
CA PHE A 83 5.61 -4.87 -2.25
C PHE A 83 6.28 -5.83 -3.23
N TRP A 84 7.51 -5.49 -3.64
CA TRP A 84 8.45 -6.31 -4.41
C TRP A 84 9.85 -6.04 -3.91
N ASP A 85 10.69 -7.06 -3.93
CA ASP A 85 12.11 -6.89 -3.67
C ASP A 85 12.84 -6.41 -4.94
N VAL A 86 13.84 -5.56 -4.77
CA VAL A 86 14.70 -5.12 -5.88
C VAL A 86 15.61 -6.27 -6.32
N ASP A 87 15.89 -6.35 -7.64
CA ASP A 87 16.82 -7.33 -8.21
C ASP A 87 18.27 -6.97 -7.85
N GLU A 88 18.60 -5.67 -7.91
CA GLU A 88 19.90 -5.12 -7.58
C GLU A 88 19.78 -3.88 -6.73
N GLY A 89 20.83 -3.54 -6.00
CA GLY A 89 20.87 -2.39 -5.12
C GLY A 89 20.11 -2.59 -3.81
N LYS A 90 19.68 -1.50 -3.17
CA LYS A 90 18.94 -1.57 -1.91
C LYS A 90 18.05 -0.35 -1.72
N VAL A 91 16.94 -0.56 -1.02
CA VAL A 91 16.07 0.50 -0.48
C VAL A 91 16.25 0.54 1.03
N THR A 92 16.41 1.74 1.59
CA THR A 92 16.55 1.91 3.04
C THR A 92 15.50 2.89 3.58
N LEU A 93 15.00 2.59 4.78
CA LEU A 93 14.18 3.46 5.60
C LEU A 93 14.93 3.76 6.90
N GLY A 94 15.16 5.04 7.20
CA GLY A 94 15.93 5.43 8.39
C GLY A 94 17.36 4.88 8.41
N GLY A 95 17.94 4.62 7.24
CA GLY A 95 19.29 4.05 7.07
C GLY A 95 19.36 2.52 7.16
N VAL A 96 18.26 1.83 7.49
CA VAL A 96 18.18 0.36 7.56
C VAL A 96 17.55 -0.19 6.28
N ASN A 97 18.09 -1.28 5.74
CA ASN A 97 17.53 -1.91 4.55
C ASN A 97 16.08 -2.38 4.84
N VAL A 98 15.15 -2.09 3.93
CA VAL A 98 13.75 -2.50 4.09
C VAL A 98 13.58 -4.02 4.18
N LYS A 99 14.52 -4.80 3.67
CA LYS A 99 14.57 -6.27 3.79
C LYS A 99 14.84 -6.75 5.22
N ASP A 100 15.48 -5.93 6.05
CA ASP A 100 15.82 -6.30 7.43
C ASP A 100 14.66 -6.10 8.41
N TYR A 101 13.62 -5.35 8.00
CA TYR A 101 12.41 -5.16 8.79
C TYR A 101 11.50 -6.38 8.70
N SER A 102 10.83 -6.74 9.80
CA SER A 102 9.62 -7.54 9.69
C SER A 102 8.57 -6.77 8.87
N MET A 103 7.70 -7.47 8.13
CA MET A 103 6.71 -6.81 7.30
C MET A 103 5.78 -5.89 8.10
N ASN A 104 5.37 -6.34 9.30
CA ASN A 104 4.55 -5.52 10.20
C ASN A 104 5.26 -4.25 10.63
N SER A 105 6.52 -4.37 11.04
CA SER A 105 7.34 -3.23 11.46
C SER A 105 7.57 -2.23 10.33
N LEU A 106 7.76 -2.72 9.10
CA LEU A 106 7.92 -1.88 7.91
C LEU A 106 6.62 -1.15 7.56
N MET A 107 5.50 -1.89 7.46
CA MET A 107 4.20 -1.34 7.06
C MET A 107 3.66 -0.31 8.05
N ASN A 108 3.98 -0.39 9.32
CA ASN A 108 3.60 0.63 10.32
C ASN A 108 4.18 2.03 10.02
N ASN A 109 5.15 2.14 9.09
CA ASN A 109 5.74 3.41 8.69
C ASN A 109 5.19 3.95 7.37
N PHE A 110 4.28 3.22 6.70
CA PHE A 110 3.72 3.60 5.42
C PHE A 110 2.21 3.74 5.46
N SER A 111 1.71 4.68 4.69
CA SER A 111 0.29 4.79 4.34
C SER A 111 0.18 4.99 2.84
N PHE A 112 -0.78 4.32 2.21
CA PHE A 112 -0.94 4.33 0.76
C PHE A 112 -2.32 4.80 0.37
N VAL A 113 -2.37 5.66 -0.66
CA VAL A 113 -3.60 6.00 -1.36
C VAL A 113 -3.44 5.53 -2.80
N PHE A 114 -4.15 4.45 -3.15
CA PHE A 114 -4.10 3.89 -4.50
C PHE A 114 -4.98 4.67 -5.48
N GLN A 115 -4.64 4.61 -6.76
CA GLN A 115 -5.45 5.20 -7.81
C GLN A 115 -6.84 4.55 -7.90
N THR A 116 -6.91 3.23 -7.72
CA THR A 116 -8.16 2.49 -7.63
C THR A 116 -8.43 2.19 -6.17
N VAL A 117 -9.45 2.83 -5.62
CA VAL A 117 -9.86 2.69 -4.23
C VAL A 117 -11.00 1.69 -4.13
N TYR A 118 -10.87 0.74 -3.24
CA TYR A 118 -11.92 -0.18 -2.86
C TYR A 118 -12.38 0.11 -1.43
N LEU A 119 -13.66 0.35 -1.25
CA LEU A 119 -14.28 0.49 0.06
C LEU A 119 -15.09 -0.77 0.37
N PHE A 120 -15.05 -1.19 1.61
CA PHE A 120 -15.80 -2.36 2.08
C PHE A 120 -17.28 -2.02 2.23
N ALA A 121 -18.13 -3.04 2.06
CA ALA A 121 -19.57 -2.95 2.31
C ALA A 121 -19.84 -2.85 3.82
N ASP A 122 -19.60 -1.66 4.39
CA ASP A 122 -19.69 -1.35 5.81
C ASP A 122 -19.96 0.15 5.98
N THR A 123 -20.02 0.64 7.21
CA THR A 123 -20.17 2.07 7.49
C THR A 123 -18.94 2.86 7.01
N ILE A 124 -19.13 4.17 6.79
CA ILE A 124 -18.01 5.08 6.50
C ILE A 124 -17.02 5.06 7.66
N GLU A 125 -17.51 5.06 8.90
CA GLU A 125 -16.64 5.00 10.09
C GLU A 125 -15.75 3.77 10.09
N ASN A 126 -16.30 2.59 9.81
CA ASN A 126 -15.53 1.34 9.78
C ASN A 126 -14.51 1.31 8.62
N ASN A 127 -14.85 1.90 7.48
CA ASN A 127 -13.90 2.06 6.39
C ASN A 127 -12.71 2.95 6.78
N ILE A 128 -12.94 4.06 7.49
CA ILE A 128 -11.86 4.92 7.99
C ILE A 128 -11.05 4.20 9.09
N LYS A 129 -11.72 3.43 9.96
CA LYS A 129 -11.09 2.63 11.01
C LYS A 129 -10.28 1.44 10.49
N PHE A 130 -10.34 1.13 9.19
CA PHE A 130 -9.64 -0.04 8.63
C PHE A 130 -8.13 -0.01 8.93
N GLY A 131 -7.50 1.16 8.91
CA GLY A 131 -6.09 1.34 9.27
C GLY A 131 -5.79 1.23 10.76
N ARG A 132 -6.81 1.45 11.64
CA ARG A 132 -6.70 1.35 13.10
C ARG A 132 -8.06 1.08 13.71
N GLN A 133 -8.36 -0.18 13.96
CA GLN A 133 -9.69 -0.66 14.37
C GLN A 133 -10.12 -0.16 15.76
N ASP A 134 -9.17 0.14 16.64
CA ASP A 134 -9.39 0.67 17.99
C ASP A 134 -9.52 2.21 18.06
N ALA A 135 -9.51 2.90 16.89
CA ALA A 135 -9.68 4.34 16.85
C ALA A 135 -11.04 4.77 17.43
N THR A 136 -11.04 5.84 18.23
CA THR A 136 -12.30 6.43 18.74
C THR A 136 -13.01 7.19 17.63
N HIS A 137 -14.31 7.49 17.84
CA HIS A 137 -15.09 8.31 16.89
C HIS A 137 -14.44 9.69 16.70
N GLU A 138 -13.95 10.31 17.76
CA GLU A 138 -13.30 11.63 17.71
C GLU A 138 -12.03 11.60 16.85
N GLU A 139 -11.26 10.52 16.92
CA GLU A 139 -10.07 10.32 16.10
C GLU A 139 -10.44 10.10 14.63
N VAL A 140 -11.51 9.36 14.34
CA VAL A 140 -12.07 9.19 13.00
C VAL A 140 -12.49 10.54 12.42
N VAL A 141 -13.24 11.35 13.19
CA VAL A 141 -13.65 12.71 12.77
C VAL A 141 -12.45 13.61 12.54
N ALA A 142 -11.42 13.52 13.38
CA ALA A 142 -10.19 14.29 13.22
C ALA A 142 -9.43 13.90 11.94
N ALA A 143 -9.36 12.61 11.62
CA ALA A 143 -8.77 12.11 10.38
C ALA A 143 -9.58 12.58 9.16
N ALA A 144 -10.90 12.45 9.20
CA ALA A 144 -11.80 12.88 8.12
C ALA A 144 -11.71 14.40 7.84
N LYS A 145 -11.53 15.22 8.87
CA LYS A 145 -11.28 16.66 8.69
C LYS A 145 -9.96 16.93 7.98
N LYS A 146 -8.89 16.23 8.35
CA LYS A 146 -7.57 16.34 7.69
C LYS A 146 -7.64 15.89 6.23
N ALA A 147 -8.43 14.86 5.93
CA ALA A 147 -8.65 14.35 4.57
C ALA A 147 -9.70 15.15 3.77
N CYS A 148 -10.25 16.24 4.33
CA CYS A 148 -11.29 17.06 3.72
C CYS A 148 -12.54 16.25 3.31
N CYS A 149 -12.90 15.22 4.08
CA CYS A 149 -14.10 14.41 3.83
C CYS A 149 -15.20 14.60 4.90
N HIS A 150 -14.91 15.19 6.04
CA HIS A 150 -15.87 15.42 7.11
C HIS A 150 -17.14 16.14 6.66
N GLU A 151 -17.01 17.21 5.87
CA GLU A 151 -18.15 18.03 5.44
C GLU A 151 -19.17 17.22 4.66
N PHE A 152 -18.74 16.48 3.63
CA PHE A 152 -19.68 15.69 2.84
C PHE A 152 -20.26 14.51 3.65
N ILE A 153 -19.48 13.89 4.55
CA ILE A 153 -19.98 12.81 5.41
C ILE A 153 -21.09 13.34 6.33
N SER A 154 -20.88 14.50 6.93
CA SER A 154 -21.85 15.11 7.85
C SER A 154 -23.15 15.53 7.17
N GLN A 155 -23.16 15.69 5.85
CA GLN A 155 -24.37 15.99 5.05
C GLN A 155 -25.18 14.75 4.68
N LEU A 156 -24.62 13.55 4.88
CA LEU A 156 -25.36 12.31 4.64
C LEU A 156 -26.40 12.07 5.75
N PRO A 157 -27.54 11.47 5.45
CA PRO A 157 -28.63 11.26 6.44
C PRO A 157 -28.17 10.55 7.71
N ASN A 158 -27.25 9.59 7.59
CA ASN A 158 -26.71 8.81 8.70
C ASN A 158 -25.24 9.19 9.03
N GLY A 159 -24.70 10.27 8.45
CA GLY A 159 -23.35 10.72 8.73
C GLY A 159 -22.32 9.59 8.57
N TYR A 160 -21.51 9.39 9.60
CA TYR A 160 -20.48 8.34 9.65
C TYR A 160 -21.03 6.90 9.69
N ASP A 161 -22.28 6.73 10.17
CA ASP A 161 -22.98 5.44 10.18
C ASP A 161 -23.61 5.08 8.83
N THR A 162 -23.40 5.91 7.80
CA THR A 162 -23.87 5.61 6.45
C THR A 162 -23.19 4.36 5.93
N VAL A 163 -23.99 3.33 5.63
CA VAL A 163 -23.50 2.08 5.04
C VAL A 163 -23.19 2.30 3.55
N ILE A 164 -21.99 1.96 3.17
CA ILE A 164 -21.51 2.03 1.79
C ILE A 164 -21.75 0.67 1.15
N GLY A 165 -22.33 0.62 -0.03
CA GLY A 165 -22.42 -0.61 -0.83
C GLY A 165 -21.04 -1.06 -1.31
N GLU A 166 -20.96 -2.29 -1.79
CA GLU A 166 -19.73 -2.89 -2.29
C GLU A 166 -19.01 -1.96 -3.28
N GLY A 167 -17.71 -1.74 -3.05
CA GLY A 167 -16.88 -0.83 -3.84
C GLY A 167 -17.26 0.64 -3.76
N GLY A 168 -18.15 1.04 -2.82
CA GLY A 168 -18.55 2.43 -2.63
C GLY A 168 -19.39 2.99 -3.79
N SER A 169 -20.29 2.20 -4.37
CA SER A 169 -21.03 2.53 -5.61
C SER A 169 -21.79 3.86 -5.56
N SER A 170 -22.14 4.37 -4.37
CA SER A 170 -22.85 5.63 -4.16
C SER A 170 -21.95 6.87 -4.03
N LEU A 171 -20.62 6.68 -4.00
CA LEU A 171 -19.64 7.75 -3.79
C LEU A 171 -18.85 8.06 -5.08
N SER A 172 -18.51 9.34 -5.26
CA SER A 172 -17.59 9.73 -6.35
C SER A 172 -16.17 9.19 -6.09
N GLY A 173 -15.36 9.06 -7.14
CA GLY A 173 -13.97 8.60 -7.00
C GLY A 173 -13.15 9.41 -6.00
N GLY A 174 -13.29 10.74 -6.02
CA GLY A 174 -12.60 11.62 -5.07
C GLY A 174 -13.11 11.50 -3.62
N GLN A 175 -14.40 11.18 -3.42
CA GLN A 175 -14.94 10.91 -2.08
C GLN A 175 -14.38 9.59 -1.53
N LYS A 176 -14.31 8.54 -2.36
CA LYS A 176 -13.71 7.25 -1.99
C LYS A 176 -12.24 7.42 -1.58
N GLN A 177 -11.44 8.16 -2.37
CA GLN A 177 -10.03 8.39 -2.07
C GLN A 177 -9.78 9.14 -0.76
N ARG A 178 -10.73 9.97 -0.34
CA ARG A 178 -10.60 10.73 0.92
C ARG A 178 -11.08 9.97 2.15
N ILE A 179 -11.86 8.89 1.96
CA ILE A 179 -12.29 7.99 3.04
C ILE A 179 -11.20 6.98 3.38
N LEU A 180 -10.44 6.52 2.37
CA LEU A 180 -9.35 5.56 2.52
C LEU A 180 -8.11 6.23 3.13
#